data_fab58eca57629893e839fabd795dd4e4
#
_entry.id   fab58eca57629893e839fabd795dd4e4
#
_cell.length_a   1.000
_cell.length_b   1.000
_cell.length_c   1.000
_cell.angle_alpha   90.00
_cell.angle_beta   90.00
_cell.angle_gamma   90.00
#
_symmetry.space_group_name_H-M   'P 1'
#
loop_
_entity.id
_entity.type
_entity.pdbx_description
1 polymer ?
#
loop_
_entity_poly.entity_id
_entity_poly.type
_entity_poly.pdbx_seq_one_letter_code
_entity_poly.pdbx_strand_id
1 'polypeptide(L)'
;MLQGNVICEEDILTSVCSNLNEIVMKTLHINANFDFYGLKSEGYYTIHNKNKSFEDKRIDLNMRLYFNEENENEFLYAYILWFSVNPKKIGIGSLIINEIIEVLKHLTNIEFIIIHPKDKEVKNFWIKNKFIEDHKLNSDKRININTRRILSYYI
;
A
#
# COMPACT_ATOMS: atom_id res chain seq x y z
N MET A 1 -16.06 -3.42 33.21
CA MET A 1 -15.02 -3.63 32.14
C MET A 1 -15.59 -3.23 30.81
N LEU A 2 -15.13 -2.13 30.28
CA LEU A 2 -15.39 -1.83 28.87
C LEU A 2 -14.54 -2.80 28.04
N GLN A 3 -15.18 -3.79 27.44
CA GLN A 3 -14.56 -4.58 26.38
C GLN A 3 -14.31 -3.62 25.23
N GLY A 4 -13.08 -3.16 25.07
CA GLY A 4 -12.68 -2.47 23.88
C GLY A 4 -12.94 -3.41 22.71
N ASN A 5 -13.76 -2.98 21.76
CA ASN A 5 -13.96 -3.71 20.51
C ASN A 5 -12.58 -3.88 19.87
N VAL A 6 -12.06 -5.13 19.87
CA VAL A 6 -10.88 -5.48 19.08
C VAL A 6 -11.33 -5.38 17.63
N ILE A 7 -10.84 -4.37 16.93
CA ILE A 7 -11.13 -4.19 15.52
C ILE A 7 -10.46 -5.36 14.78
N CYS A 8 -11.26 -6.15 14.08
CA CYS A 8 -10.79 -7.28 13.28
C CYS A 8 -9.96 -6.76 12.10
N GLU A 9 -8.91 -7.50 11.70
CA GLU A 9 -8.06 -7.14 10.55
C GLU A 9 -8.88 -6.97 9.25
N GLU A 10 -9.90 -7.79 9.05
CA GLU A 10 -10.78 -7.69 7.89
C GLU A 10 -11.59 -6.40 7.88
N ASP A 11 -11.99 -5.88 9.04
CA ASP A 11 -12.67 -4.59 9.16
C ASP A 11 -11.71 -3.43 8.79
N ILE A 12 -10.45 -3.52 9.20
CA ILE A 12 -9.41 -2.56 8.80
C ILE A 12 -9.22 -2.59 7.28
N LEU A 13 -9.07 -3.78 6.70
CA LEU A 13 -8.89 -3.95 5.26
C LEU A 13 -10.10 -3.44 4.46
N THR A 14 -11.31 -3.72 4.93
CA THR A 14 -12.54 -3.19 4.34
C THR A 14 -12.56 -1.67 4.35
N SER A 15 -12.17 -1.05 5.47
CA SER A 15 -12.06 0.41 5.58
C SER A 15 -10.98 0.98 4.67
N VAL A 16 -9.83 0.34 4.56
CA VAL A 16 -8.76 0.75 3.64
C VAL A 16 -9.29 0.72 2.20
N CYS A 17 -9.87 -0.39 1.76
CA CYS A 17 -10.42 -0.52 0.41
C CYS A 17 -11.50 0.51 0.10
N SER A 18 -12.41 0.78 1.05
CA SER A 18 -13.45 1.79 0.92
C SER A 18 -12.86 3.19 0.72
N ASN A 19 -11.85 3.55 1.50
CA ASN A 19 -11.15 4.84 1.37
C ASN A 19 -10.38 4.95 0.04
N LEU A 20 -9.73 3.87 -0.40
CA LEU A 20 -9.07 3.84 -1.71
C LEU A 20 -10.06 4.04 -2.86
N ASN A 21 -11.24 3.43 -2.78
CA ASN A 21 -12.31 3.63 -3.76
C ASN A 21 -12.77 5.09 -3.82
N GLU A 22 -12.92 5.74 -2.67
CA GLU A 22 -13.29 7.16 -2.61
C GLU A 22 -12.21 8.06 -3.21
N ILE A 23 -10.95 7.82 -2.91
CA ILE A 23 -9.81 8.57 -3.46
C ILE A 23 -9.81 8.49 -4.99
N VAL A 24 -9.94 7.30 -5.54
CA VAL A 24 -9.91 7.09 -6.98
C VAL A 24 -11.15 7.68 -7.66
N MET A 25 -12.33 7.54 -7.06
CA MET A 25 -13.55 8.15 -7.56
C MET A 25 -13.43 9.69 -7.60
N LYS A 26 -12.93 10.29 -6.55
CA LYS A 26 -12.73 11.73 -6.44
C LYS A 26 -11.67 12.26 -7.42
N THR A 27 -10.61 11.50 -7.64
CA THR A 27 -9.44 11.95 -8.41
C THR A 27 -9.56 11.61 -9.89
N LEU A 28 -10.00 10.39 -10.21
CA LEU A 28 -10.05 9.85 -11.57
C LEU A 28 -11.47 9.69 -12.12
N HIS A 29 -12.50 9.90 -11.29
CA HIS A 29 -13.92 9.73 -11.63
C HIS A 29 -14.28 8.33 -12.15
N ILE A 30 -13.62 7.30 -11.60
CA ILE A 30 -13.87 5.90 -11.92
C ILE A 30 -14.10 5.08 -10.65
N ASN A 31 -14.80 3.97 -10.81
CA ASN A 31 -14.93 2.96 -9.77
C ASN A 31 -13.84 1.89 -9.94
N ALA A 32 -12.79 1.96 -9.14
CA ALA A 32 -11.67 1.03 -9.20
C ALA A 32 -11.98 -0.34 -8.58
N ASN A 33 -13.00 -0.43 -7.74
CA ASN A 33 -13.37 -1.66 -7.06
C ASN A 33 -12.22 -2.31 -6.30
N PHE A 34 -11.61 -1.59 -5.37
CA PHE A 34 -10.59 -2.16 -4.50
C PHE A 34 -11.18 -3.25 -3.60
N ASP A 35 -10.48 -4.35 -3.50
CA ASP A 35 -10.80 -5.46 -2.64
C ASP A 35 -9.51 -6.09 -2.11
N PHE A 36 -9.64 -6.95 -1.13
CA PHE A 36 -8.51 -7.66 -0.52
C PHE A 36 -8.73 -9.16 -0.52
N TYR A 37 -7.63 -9.89 -0.53
CA TYR A 37 -7.61 -11.35 -0.39
C TYR A 37 -6.33 -11.79 0.30
N GLY A 38 -6.35 -12.97 0.85
CA GLY A 38 -5.19 -13.58 1.50
C GLY A 38 -5.58 -14.42 2.70
N LEU A 39 -4.57 -15.02 3.29
CA LEU A 39 -4.68 -15.82 4.50
C LEU A 39 -3.69 -15.35 5.54
N LYS A 40 -4.11 -15.22 6.77
CA LYS A 40 -3.26 -14.86 7.90
C LYS A 40 -2.04 -15.79 8.03
N SER A 41 -2.23 -17.08 7.71
CA SER A 41 -1.15 -18.10 7.69
C SER A 41 -0.04 -17.81 6.67
N GLU A 42 -0.30 -17.02 5.63
CA GLU A 42 0.69 -16.59 4.64
C GLU A 42 1.47 -15.35 5.09
N GLY A 43 1.03 -14.69 6.15
CA GLY A 43 1.69 -13.54 6.74
C GLY A 43 1.31 -12.19 6.13
N TYR A 44 0.42 -12.15 5.15
CA TYR A 44 -0.02 -10.90 4.51
C TYR A 44 -1.41 -11.01 3.87
N TYR A 45 -2.02 -9.85 3.64
CA TYR A 45 -3.16 -9.68 2.74
C TYR A 45 -2.77 -8.83 1.54
N THR A 46 -3.37 -9.13 0.39
CA THR A 46 -3.18 -8.36 -0.84
C THR A 46 -4.39 -7.46 -1.08
N ILE A 47 -4.12 -6.18 -1.36
CA ILE A 47 -5.11 -5.20 -1.80
C ILE A 47 -4.86 -4.92 -3.28
N HIS A 48 -5.90 -4.97 -4.09
CA HIS A 48 -5.83 -4.69 -5.51
C HIS A 48 -7.14 -4.09 -6.04
N ASN A 49 -7.08 -3.40 -7.16
CA ASN A 49 -8.28 -2.97 -7.85
C ASN A 49 -8.75 -4.06 -8.83
N LYS A 50 -10.04 -4.43 -8.75
CA LYS A 50 -10.65 -5.44 -9.61
C LYS A 50 -11.00 -4.93 -10.99
N ASN A 51 -11.32 -3.63 -11.11
CA ASN A 51 -11.70 -3.03 -12.39
C ASN A 51 -10.48 -2.77 -13.26
N LYS A 52 -9.97 -3.83 -13.91
CA LYS A 52 -8.84 -3.80 -14.84
C LYS A 52 -9.31 -4.02 -16.28
N SER A 53 -10.46 -3.46 -16.67
CA SER A 53 -10.94 -3.60 -18.03
C SER A 53 -9.96 -2.96 -19.02
N PHE A 54 -9.87 -3.52 -20.24
CA PHE A 54 -9.03 -2.97 -21.30
C PHE A 54 -9.34 -1.50 -21.62
N GLU A 55 -10.55 -1.05 -21.31
CA GLU A 55 -11.03 0.30 -21.57
C GLU A 55 -10.67 1.30 -20.48
N ASP A 56 -10.36 0.83 -19.24
CA ASP A 56 -10.11 1.72 -18.12
C ASP A 56 -8.86 1.31 -17.32
N LYS A 57 -7.69 1.65 -17.87
CA LYS A 57 -6.39 1.46 -17.22
C LYS A 57 -5.90 2.72 -16.49
N ARG A 58 -6.81 3.56 -16.01
CA ARG A 58 -6.43 4.79 -15.33
C ARG A 58 -5.71 4.56 -14.01
N ILE A 59 -5.96 3.43 -13.36
CA ILE A 59 -5.21 3.01 -12.19
C ILE A 59 -4.97 1.50 -12.18
N ASP A 60 -3.79 1.10 -11.75
CA ASP A 60 -3.46 -0.27 -11.37
C ASP A 60 -2.62 -0.23 -10.11
N LEU A 61 -3.15 -0.77 -9.03
CA LEU A 61 -2.48 -0.87 -7.73
C LEU A 61 -2.53 -2.31 -7.24
N ASN A 62 -1.38 -2.82 -6.83
CA ASN A 62 -1.25 -4.07 -6.11
C ASN A 62 -0.33 -3.86 -4.91
N MET A 63 -0.86 -4.10 -3.72
CA MET A 63 -0.16 -3.83 -2.47
C MET A 63 -0.41 -4.96 -1.48
N ARG A 64 0.63 -5.35 -0.75
CA ARG A 64 0.52 -6.29 0.36
C ARG A 64 0.66 -5.58 1.69
N LEU A 65 -0.17 -5.97 2.66
CA LEU A 65 -0.03 -5.59 4.06
C LEU A 65 0.45 -6.80 4.85
N TYR A 66 1.67 -6.72 5.35
CA TYR A 66 2.31 -7.79 6.13
C TYR A 66 2.02 -7.64 7.61
N PHE A 67 1.69 -8.76 8.25
CA PHE A 67 1.48 -8.81 9.68
C PHE A 67 2.78 -8.61 10.46
N ASN A 68 2.64 -8.07 11.66
CA ASN A 68 3.67 -8.12 12.68
C ASN A 68 3.65 -9.51 13.34
N GLU A 69 4.70 -10.30 13.17
CA GLU A 69 4.78 -11.65 13.76
C GLU A 69 4.79 -11.64 15.29
N GLU A 70 5.23 -10.53 15.90
CA GLU A 70 5.24 -10.36 17.35
C GLU A 70 3.88 -9.95 17.91
N ASN A 71 3.05 -9.30 17.09
CA ASN A 71 1.67 -8.92 17.41
C ASN A 71 0.76 -9.20 16.23
N GLU A 72 0.12 -10.36 16.22
CA GLU A 72 -0.72 -10.86 15.14
C GLU A 72 -1.95 -10.02 14.80
N ASN A 73 -2.29 -9.03 15.63
CA ASN A 73 -3.42 -8.12 15.41
C ASN A 73 -3.02 -6.82 14.68
N GLU A 74 -1.74 -6.67 14.35
CA GLU A 74 -1.21 -5.46 13.73
C GLU A 74 -0.50 -5.77 12.43
N PHE A 75 -0.61 -4.85 11.47
CA PHE A 75 0.23 -4.85 10.29
C PHE A 75 1.57 -4.14 10.60
N LEU A 76 2.65 -4.69 10.10
CA LEU A 76 3.98 -4.12 10.30
C LEU A 76 4.36 -3.15 9.18
N TYR A 77 4.14 -3.57 7.94
CA TYR A 77 4.52 -2.77 6.77
C TYR A 77 3.64 -3.07 5.55
N ALA A 78 3.63 -2.13 4.63
CA ALA A 78 3.04 -2.30 3.30
C ALA A 78 4.15 -2.50 2.25
N TYR A 79 3.88 -3.35 1.27
CA TYR A 79 4.74 -3.55 0.12
C TYR A 79 3.94 -3.30 -1.16
N ILE A 80 4.25 -2.20 -1.85
CA ILE A 80 3.63 -1.87 -3.12
C ILE A 80 4.37 -2.62 -4.23
N LEU A 81 3.73 -3.64 -4.78
CA LEU A 81 4.28 -4.45 -5.87
C LEU A 81 4.14 -3.75 -7.22
N TRP A 82 3.04 -3.04 -7.38
CA TRP A 82 2.71 -2.35 -8.62
C TRP A 82 1.88 -1.11 -8.36
N PHE A 83 2.22 -0.02 -9.03
CA PHE A 83 1.43 1.20 -9.03
C PHE A 83 1.58 1.91 -10.37
N SER A 84 0.47 2.15 -11.03
CA SER A 84 0.41 2.87 -12.30
C SER A 84 -0.86 3.72 -12.36
N VAL A 85 -0.72 4.94 -12.83
CA VAL A 85 -1.83 5.89 -13.02
C VAL A 85 -1.71 6.53 -14.40
N ASN A 86 -2.81 6.62 -15.11
CA ASN A 86 -2.92 7.29 -16.40
C ASN A 86 -4.01 8.39 -16.33
N PRO A 87 -3.83 9.55 -16.97
CA PRO A 87 -2.64 9.96 -17.75
C PRO A 87 -1.43 10.23 -16.85
N LYS A 88 -0.26 9.96 -17.40
CA LYS A 88 1.03 10.22 -16.72
C LYS A 88 1.42 11.69 -16.79
N LYS A 89 2.33 12.13 -15.90
CA LYS A 89 3.02 13.43 -15.90
C LYS A 89 2.18 14.66 -15.57
N ILE A 90 0.98 14.50 -15.02
CA ILE A 90 0.15 15.62 -14.56
C ILE A 90 0.00 15.70 -13.04
N GLY A 91 0.83 14.96 -12.30
CA GLY A 91 0.83 14.98 -10.83
C GLY A 91 -0.24 14.13 -10.15
N ILE A 92 -1.11 13.47 -10.89
CA ILE A 92 -2.18 12.64 -10.32
C ILE A 92 -1.61 11.44 -9.55
N GLY A 93 -0.57 10.80 -10.08
CA GLY A 93 0.09 9.67 -9.40
C GLY A 93 0.63 10.07 -8.02
N SER A 94 1.28 11.22 -7.92
CA SER A 94 1.77 11.75 -6.64
C SER A 94 0.64 12.11 -5.69
N LEU A 95 -0.45 12.69 -6.19
CA LEU A 95 -1.62 12.99 -5.39
C LEU A 95 -2.23 11.70 -4.80
N ILE A 96 -2.44 10.69 -5.62
CA ILE A 96 -3.03 9.43 -5.20
C ILE A 96 -2.13 8.71 -4.19
N ILE A 97 -0.82 8.62 -4.43
CA ILE A 97 0.08 7.94 -3.50
C ILE A 97 0.16 8.63 -2.14
N ASN A 98 0.13 9.95 -2.10
CA ASN A 98 0.08 10.68 -0.85
C ASN A 98 -1.21 10.43 -0.06
N GLU A 99 -2.35 10.36 -0.75
CA GLU A 99 -3.63 10.01 -0.13
C GLU A 99 -3.63 8.54 0.39
N ILE A 100 -3.03 7.61 -0.36
CA ILE A 100 -2.87 6.22 0.08
C ILE A 100 -2.03 6.15 1.36
N ILE A 101 -0.92 6.89 1.42
CA ILE A 101 -0.07 6.96 2.61
C ILE A 101 -0.87 7.46 3.82
N GLU A 102 -1.69 8.50 3.66
CA GLU A 102 -2.53 9.02 4.72
C GLU A 102 -3.58 8.01 5.19
N VAL A 103 -4.20 7.27 4.27
CA VAL A 103 -5.14 6.19 4.61
C VAL A 103 -4.45 5.12 5.45
N LEU A 104 -3.29 4.65 5.02
CA LEU A 104 -2.53 3.63 5.75
C LEU A 104 -2.09 4.14 7.12
N LYS A 105 -1.66 5.38 7.22
CA LYS A 105 -1.26 6.03 8.46
C LYS A 105 -2.40 6.11 9.48
N HIS A 106 -3.61 6.42 9.03
CA HIS A 106 -4.76 6.60 9.91
C HIS A 106 -5.51 5.30 10.25
N LEU A 107 -5.53 4.33 9.35
CA LEU A 107 -6.31 3.11 9.49
C LEU A 107 -5.49 1.88 9.90
N THR A 108 -4.17 1.95 9.80
CA THR A 108 -3.28 0.84 10.16
C THR A 108 -2.18 1.29 11.11
N ASN A 109 -1.50 0.32 11.72
CA ASN A 109 -0.33 0.57 12.58
C ASN A 109 0.98 0.29 11.85
N ILE A 110 1.01 0.32 10.52
CA ILE A 110 2.24 0.07 9.78
C ILE A 110 3.32 1.09 10.13
N GLU A 111 4.56 0.63 10.16
CA GLU A 111 5.72 1.46 10.49
C GLU A 111 6.36 2.07 9.22
N PHE A 112 6.27 1.37 8.10
CA PHE A 112 6.90 1.80 6.85
C PHE A 112 6.24 1.15 5.62
N ILE A 113 6.54 1.74 4.46
CA ILE A 113 6.12 1.24 3.15
C ILE A 113 7.36 0.94 2.33
N ILE A 114 7.38 -0.18 1.62
CA ILE A 114 8.50 -0.62 0.78
C ILE A 114 8.05 -0.68 -0.68
N ILE A 115 8.95 -0.32 -1.58
CA ILE A 115 8.84 -0.57 -3.01
C ILE A 115 10.16 -1.07 -3.60
N HIS A 116 10.07 -1.81 -4.71
CA HIS A 116 11.20 -2.15 -5.59
C HIS A 116 11.01 -1.41 -6.91
N PRO A 117 11.70 -0.30 -7.16
CA PRO A 117 11.60 0.39 -8.44
C PRO A 117 12.26 -0.45 -9.54
N LYS A 118 11.55 -0.70 -10.63
CA LYS A 118 12.03 -1.54 -11.73
C LYS A 118 13.05 -0.83 -12.64
N ASP A 119 13.03 0.50 -12.68
CA ASP A 119 13.91 1.31 -13.51
C ASP A 119 14.14 2.68 -12.88
N LYS A 120 15.00 3.50 -13.54
CA LYS A 120 15.38 4.82 -13.04
C LYS A 120 14.22 5.82 -13.03
N GLU A 121 13.34 5.77 -14.03
CA GLU A 121 12.18 6.68 -14.11
C GLU A 121 11.20 6.41 -12.96
N VAL A 122 10.91 5.15 -12.71
CA VAL A 122 10.06 4.71 -11.58
C VAL A 122 10.71 5.07 -10.26
N LYS A 123 12.01 4.84 -10.12
CA LYS A 123 12.78 5.23 -8.93
C LYS A 123 12.67 6.73 -8.65
N ASN A 124 12.82 7.57 -9.66
CA ASN A 124 12.72 9.02 -9.52
C ASN A 124 11.33 9.47 -9.06
N PHE A 125 10.27 8.83 -9.57
CA PHE A 125 8.91 9.09 -9.09
C PHE A 125 8.78 8.86 -7.58
N TRP A 126 9.28 7.74 -7.07
CA TRP A 126 9.19 7.41 -5.65
C TRP A 126 10.06 8.32 -4.78
N ILE A 127 11.28 8.65 -5.23
CA ILE A 127 12.15 9.61 -4.52
C ILE A 127 11.50 10.99 -4.44
N LYS A 128 10.86 11.45 -5.53
CA LYS A 128 10.09 12.69 -5.53
C LYS A 128 8.96 12.67 -4.49
N ASN A 129 8.39 11.50 -4.23
CA ASN A 129 7.35 11.30 -3.22
C ASN A 129 7.92 10.90 -1.84
N LYS A 130 9.17 11.27 -1.57
CA LYS A 130 9.87 11.15 -0.28
C LYS A 130 10.21 9.72 0.15
N PHE A 131 10.20 8.77 -0.75
CA PHE A 131 10.79 7.47 -0.52
C PHE A 131 12.31 7.60 -0.56
N ILE A 132 13.00 6.87 0.31
CA ILE A 132 14.46 6.95 0.46
C ILE A 132 15.12 5.59 0.23
N GLU A 133 16.35 5.62 -0.23
CA GLU A 133 17.24 4.45 -0.19
C GLU A 133 17.69 4.26 1.26
N ASP A 134 17.25 3.18 1.88
CA ASP A 134 17.55 2.92 3.29
C ASP A 134 18.02 1.48 3.48
N HIS A 135 19.21 1.33 4.05
CA HIS A 135 19.80 0.04 4.35
C HIS A 135 19.45 -0.50 5.74
N LYS A 136 18.72 0.25 6.57
CA LYS A 136 18.31 -0.19 7.91
C LYS A 136 17.43 -1.44 7.85
N LEU A 137 16.60 -1.54 6.81
CA LEU A 137 15.69 -2.68 6.64
C LEU A 137 16.41 -3.97 6.26
N ASN A 138 17.66 -3.91 5.77
CA ASN A 138 18.44 -5.09 5.40
C ASN A 138 18.74 -5.98 6.61
N SER A 139 18.80 -5.43 7.80
CA SER A 139 19.08 -6.14 9.07
C SER A 139 17.82 -6.37 9.90
N ASP A 140 16.66 -5.92 9.46
CA ASP A 140 15.42 -6.13 10.19
C ASP A 140 14.90 -7.55 10.00
N LYS A 141 14.97 -8.35 11.06
CA LYS A 141 14.56 -9.76 11.04
C LYS A 141 13.06 -9.98 10.90
N ARG A 142 12.25 -8.93 11.09
CA ARG A 142 10.79 -8.99 10.93
C ARG A 142 10.36 -8.96 9.47
N ILE A 143 11.29 -8.61 8.57
CA ILE A 143 11.03 -8.50 7.14
C ILE A 143 11.49 -9.77 6.44
N ASN A 144 10.56 -10.43 5.74
CA ASN A 144 10.82 -11.67 5.02
C ASN A 144 10.70 -11.48 3.49
N ILE A 145 11.22 -10.39 2.98
CA ILE A 145 11.33 -10.11 1.55
C ILE A 145 12.77 -9.73 1.20
N ASN A 146 13.12 -9.83 -0.10
CA ASN A 146 14.41 -9.36 -0.57
C ASN A 146 14.49 -7.83 -0.43
N THR A 147 15.39 -7.34 0.42
CA THR A 147 15.59 -5.92 0.70
C THR A 147 16.64 -5.24 -0.19
N ARG A 148 17.15 -5.93 -1.21
CA ARG A 148 18.09 -5.32 -2.17
C ARG A 148 17.38 -4.30 -3.04
N ARG A 149 17.96 -3.12 -3.20
CA ARG A 149 17.46 -2.03 -4.07
C ARG A 149 16.04 -1.56 -3.75
N ILE A 150 15.62 -1.66 -2.50
CA ILE A 150 14.34 -1.11 -2.08
C ILE A 150 14.42 0.39 -1.82
N LEU A 151 13.28 1.04 -1.96
CA LEU A 151 13.00 2.34 -1.38
C LEU A 151 12.00 2.17 -0.24
N SER A 152 12.10 3.00 0.77
CA SER A 152 11.19 2.96 1.92
C SER A 152 10.66 4.35 2.27
N TYR A 153 9.46 4.36 2.84
CA TYR A 153 8.82 5.52 3.41
C TYR A 153 8.43 5.18 4.85
N TYR A 154 8.96 5.92 5.83
CA TYR A 154 8.62 5.74 7.24
C TYR A 154 7.40 6.59 7.61
N ILE A 155 6.46 5.97 8.27
CA ILE A 155 5.25 6.63 8.77
C ILE A 155 5.46 7.24 10.15
#